data_76bba240c8ef6326066b65202cf3b787
#
_entry.id   76bba240c8ef6326066b65202cf3b787
#
_cell.length_a   1.000
_cell.length_b   1.000
_cell.length_c   1.000
_cell.angle_alpha   90.00
_cell.angle_beta   90.00
_cell.angle_gamma   90.00
#
_symmetry.space_group_name_H-M   'P 1'
#
loop_
_entity.id
_entity.type
_entity.pdbx_description
1 polymer ?
#
loop_
_entity_poly.entity_id
_entity_poly.type
_entity_poly.pdbx_seq_one_letter_code
_entity_poly.pdbx_strand_id
1 'polypeptide(L)'
;MLNDYLSPFINEGDKEPSWDGNIYLYNKKGKKKKDIKGRVSIQVKGEEKSITKKNEIKYPVSVVDLRNYLSDGGVIYFVVYVDKQGNSKIYYCAMEPLRIQDFLKELKRESQQTKSIAFRALPDDKEKVRDIFFTFKLNSQKQISFVNNKPLSFEEVQKKYGKDGFEISFHGYGLKDISDFQEFKKYNNYSELCRP
;
A
#
# COMPACT_ATOMS: atom_id res chain seq x y z
N MET A 1 -5.69 -19.33 0.94
CA MET A 1 -6.76 -19.24 -0.08
C MET A 1 -7.26 -17.80 -0.11
N LEU A 2 -7.27 -17.16 -1.27
CA LEU A 2 -7.72 -15.77 -1.42
C LEU A 2 -9.24 -15.65 -1.15
N ASN A 3 -9.64 -14.44 -0.75
CA ASN A 3 -11.05 -14.07 -0.54
C ASN A 3 -11.84 -14.16 -1.86
N ASP A 4 -13.16 -14.43 -1.77
CA ASP A 4 -14.06 -14.56 -2.95
C ASP A 4 -14.17 -13.29 -3.80
N TYR A 5 -13.72 -12.15 -3.27
CA TYR A 5 -13.73 -10.85 -3.94
C TYR A 5 -12.40 -10.51 -4.65
N LEU A 6 -11.38 -11.37 -4.52
CA LEU A 6 -10.05 -11.15 -5.07
C LEU A 6 -9.69 -12.26 -6.06
N SER A 7 -9.14 -11.90 -7.22
CA SER A 7 -8.65 -12.87 -8.21
C SER A 7 -7.24 -12.48 -8.66
N PRO A 8 -6.22 -13.28 -8.33
CA PRO A 8 -4.86 -13.02 -8.81
C PRO A 8 -4.75 -13.35 -10.29
N PHE A 9 -3.98 -12.53 -10.97
CA PHE A 9 -3.44 -12.80 -12.29
C PHE A 9 -1.94 -12.50 -12.20
N ILE A 10 -1.14 -13.55 -12.13
CA ILE A 10 0.32 -13.50 -11.99
C ILE A 10 0.89 -14.06 -13.27
N ASN A 11 1.81 -13.33 -13.89
CA ASN A 11 2.48 -13.77 -15.11
C ASN A 11 3.51 -14.85 -14.74
N GLU A 12 3.31 -16.06 -15.22
CA GLU A 12 4.30 -17.14 -15.13
C GLU A 12 5.23 -17.05 -16.36
N GLY A 13 6.52 -16.81 -16.09
CA GLY A 13 7.57 -16.89 -17.10
C GLY A 13 7.89 -15.60 -17.87
N ASP A 14 7.01 -14.64 -17.99
CA ASP A 14 7.28 -13.33 -18.57
C ASP A 14 7.57 -12.33 -17.44
N LYS A 15 8.76 -11.73 -17.48
CA LYS A 15 9.14 -10.68 -16.53
C LYS A 15 8.67 -9.34 -17.07
N GLU A 16 7.47 -8.92 -16.67
CA GLU A 16 7.16 -7.51 -16.77
C GLU A 16 8.15 -6.69 -15.92
N PRO A 17 8.74 -5.62 -16.47
CA PRO A 17 9.61 -4.76 -15.68
C PRO A 17 8.82 -4.19 -14.49
N SER A 18 9.36 -4.36 -13.26
CA SER A 18 8.83 -3.82 -12.00
C SER A 18 7.52 -4.42 -11.45
N TRP A 19 6.80 -5.27 -12.20
CA TRP A 19 5.56 -5.92 -11.70
C TRP A 19 5.56 -7.42 -12.00
N ASP A 20 4.93 -8.21 -11.12
CA ASP A 20 4.73 -9.65 -11.33
C ASP A 20 3.27 -9.99 -11.68
N GLY A 21 2.38 -9.01 -11.67
CA GLY A 21 0.99 -9.21 -12.03
C GLY A 21 0.00 -8.28 -11.35
N ASN A 22 -1.26 -8.70 -11.31
CA ASN A 22 -2.37 -7.91 -10.79
C ASN A 22 -3.32 -8.77 -9.95
N ILE A 23 -3.98 -8.12 -8.98
CA ILE A 23 -5.14 -8.69 -8.29
C ILE A 23 -6.39 -7.94 -8.76
N TYR A 24 -7.33 -8.66 -9.36
CA TYR A 24 -8.65 -8.11 -9.71
C TYR A 24 -9.55 -8.09 -8.48
N LEU A 25 -10.25 -6.97 -8.28
CA LEU A 25 -11.21 -6.74 -7.21
C LEU A 25 -12.62 -6.80 -7.77
N TYR A 26 -13.53 -7.44 -7.03
CA TYR A 26 -14.93 -7.59 -7.41
C TYR A 26 -15.85 -7.06 -6.31
N ASN A 27 -16.92 -6.38 -6.71
CA ASN A 27 -17.95 -5.88 -5.77
C ASN A 27 -18.83 -7.01 -5.20
N LYS A 28 -18.88 -8.16 -5.88
CA LYS A 28 -19.71 -9.31 -5.50
C LYS A 28 -18.93 -10.63 -5.62
N LYS A 29 -19.33 -11.61 -4.84
CA LYS A 29 -18.87 -13.00 -5.00
C LYS A 29 -19.23 -13.51 -6.40
N GLY A 30 -18.46 -14.46 -6.91
CA GLY A 30 -18.70 -15.09 -8.23
C GLY A 30 -17.94 -14.46 -9.38
N LYS A 31 -17.19 -13.38 -9.16
CA LYS A 31 -16.15 -12.84 -10.08
C LYS A 31 -16.61 -12.64 -11.52
N LYS A 32 -17.85 -12.12 -11.71
CA LYS A 32 -18.37 -11.82 -13.06
C LYS A 32 -17.76 -10.52 -13.59
N LYS A 33 -17.55 -10.42 -14.91
CA LYS A 33 -16.98 -9.23 -15.58
C LYS A 33 -17.70 -7.93 -15.17
N LYS A 34 -19.03 -7.94 -15.06
CA LYS A 34 -19.84 -6.79 -14.67
C LYS A 34 -19.62 -6.32 -13.21
N ASP A 35 -19.05 -7.17 -12.37
CA ASP A 35 -18.82 -6.92 -10.97
C ASP A 35 -17.36 -6.49 -10.68
N ILE A 36 -16.52 -6.32 -11.71
CA ILE A 36 -15.15 -5.85 -11.57
C ILE A 36 -15.18 -4.42 -11.04
N LYS A 37 -14.52 -4.20 -9.90
CA LYS A 37 -14.26 -2.87 -9.32
C LYS A 37 -12.98 -2.24 -9.82
N GLY A 38 -12.01 -3.06 -10.20
CA GLY A 38 -10.71 -2.64 -10.70
C GLY A 38 -9.64 -3.69 -10.48
N ARG A 39 -8.40 -3.27 -10.68
CA ARG A 39 -7.23 -4.09 -10.43
C ARG A 39 -6.21 -3.32 -9.58
N VAL A 40 -5.35 -4.06 -8.89
CA VAL A 40 -4.22 -3.56 -8.11
C VAL A 40 -2.97 -4.26 -8.61
N SER A 41 -1.97 -3.50 -9.02
CA SER A 41 -0.66 -4.03 -9.42
C SER A 41 0.07 -4.60 -8.21
N ILE A 42 0.73 -5.74 -8.40
CA ILE A 42 1.49 -6.41 -7.34
C ILE A 42 2.92 -6.69 -7.78
N GLN A 43 3.82 -6.70 -6.79
CA GLN A 43 5.18 -7.19 -6.89
C GLN A 43 5.40 -8.24 -5.81
N VAL A 44 6.10 -9.33 -6.12
CA VAL A 44 6.40 -10.43 -5.18
C VAL A 44 7.88 -10.74 -5.22
N LYS A 45 8.54 -10.76 -4.07
CA LYS A 45 9.92 -11.25 -3.92
C LYS A 45 9.94 -12.42 -2.97
N GLY A 46 10.40 -13.57 -3.47
CA GLY A 46 10.66 -14.76 -2.67
C GLY A 46 12.10 -14.78 -2.19
N GLU A 47 12.31 -15.15 -0.93
CA GLU A 47 13.64 -15.42 -0.35
C GLU A 47 13.62 -16.72 0.45
N GLU A 48 14.61 -17.58 0.24
CA GLU A 48 14.86 -18.69 1.15
C GLU A 48 15.48 -18.15 2.44
N LYS A 49 14.71 -18.18 3.53
CA LYS A 49 15.10 -17.59 4.82
C LYS A 49 14.34 -18.19 5.98
N SER A 50 15.01 -18.36 7.11
CA SER A 50 14.36 -18.80 8.34
C SER A 50 13.21 -17.88 8.75
N ILE A 51 12.06 -18.48 9.02
CA ILE A 51 10.86 -17.75 9.44
C ILE A 51 11.04 -17.23 10.85
N THR A 52 10.82 -15.95 11.03
CA THR A 52 10.90 -15.29 12.32
C THR A 52 9.50 -14.99 12.89
N LYS A 53 9.38 -14.85 14.23
CA LYS A 53 8.15 -14.40 14.87
C LYS A 53 7.87 -12.90 14.68
N LYS A 54 8.76 -12.15 14.02
CA LYS A 54 8.61 -10.71 13.82
C LYS A 54 7.40 -10.41 12.95
N ASN A 55 6.61 -9.44 13.35
CA ASN A 55 5.46 -8.94 12.57
C ASN A 55 5.85 -7.86 11.57
N GLU A 56 7.11 -7.38 11.62
CA GLU A 56 7.64 -6.40 10.70
C GLU A 56 9.08 -6.75 10.31
N ILE A 57 9.41 -6.49 9.04
CA ILE A 57 10.76 -6.58 8.50
C ILE A 57 11.09 -5.31 7.75
N LYS A 58 12.40 -5.03 7.56
CA LYS A 58 12.89 -4.03 6.61
C LYS A 58 13.41 -4.74 5.37
N TYR A 59 12.99 -4.26 4.21
CA TYR A 59 13.38 -4.83 2.92
C TYR A 59 13.87 -3.73 1.96
N PRO A 60 14.98 -3.94 1.24
CA PRO A 60 15.47 -2.98 0.26
C PRO A 60 14.63 -3.03 -1.01
N VAL A 61 14.08 -1.89 -1.41
CA VAL A 61 13.34 -1.73 -2.66
C VAL A 61 14.13 -0.83 -3.60
N SER A 62 14.18 -1.18 -4.88
CA SER A 62 14.84 -0.40 -5.91
C SER A 62 14.20 0.98 -6.06
N VAL A 63 15.03 2.04 -6.12
CA VAL A 63 14.55 3.40 -6.34
C VAL A 63 13.96 3.57 -7.74
N VAL A 64 14.47 2.85 -8.73
CA VAL A 64 13.90 2.82 -10.08
C VAL A 64 12.50 2.24 -10.05
N ASP A 65 12.31 1.12 -9.35
CA ASP A 65 10.98 0.50 -9.20
C ASP A 65 10.01 1.41 -8.45
N LEU A 66 10.46 2.10 -7.39
CA LEU A 66 9.62 3.08 -6.69
C LEU A 66 9.12 4.19 -7.62
N ARG A 67 9.95 4.69 -8.55
CA ARG A 67 9.53 5.69 -9.53
C ARG A 67 8.52 5.11 -10.53
N ASN A 68 8.73 3.87 -10.99
CA ASN A 68 7.80 3.19 -11.87
C ASN A 68 6.44 2.98 -11.17
N TYR A 69 6.44 2.52 -9.90
CA TYR A 69 5.22 2.37 -9.12
C TYR A 69 4.49 3.70 -8.91
N LEU A 70 5.24 4.79 -8.64
CA LEU A 70 4.63 6.12 -8.49
C LEU A 70 3.89 6.56 -9.74
N SER A 71 4.45 6.33 -10.94
CA SER A 71 3.85 6.70 -12.21
C SER A 71 2.61 5.86 -12.56
N ASP A 72 2.53 4.61 -12.06
CA ASP A 72 1.40 3.68 -12.31
C ASP A 72 0.32 3.70 -11.21
N GLY A 73 0.42 4.60 -10.24
CA GLY A 73 -0.58 4.73 -9.17
C GLY A 73 -0.33 3.84 -7.96
N GLY A 74 0.88 3.30 -7.82
CA GLY A 74 1.30 2.52 -6.67
C GLY A 74 1.28 1.01 -6.89
N VAL A 75 1.69 0.27 -5.86
CA VAL A 75 1.81 -1.19 -5.88
C VAL A 75 1.57 -1.77 -4.47
N ILE A 76 1.00 -2.94 -4.37
CA ILE A 76 1.13 -3.74 -3.15
C ILE A 76 2.30 -4.71 -3.36
N TYR A 77 3.35 -4.48 -2.60
CA TYR A 77 4.59 -5.24 -2.68
C TYR A 77 4.62 -6.32 -1.59
N PHE A 78 4.91 -7.56 -1.98
CA PHE A 78 5.01 -8.71 -1.10
C PHE A 78 6.45 -9.20 -1.00
N VAL A 79 6.86 -9.58 0.21
CA VAL A 79 8.08 -10.34 0.48
C VAL A 79 7.68 -11.66 1.13
N VAL A 80 8.03 -12.76 0.47
CA VAL A 80 7.69 -14.11 0.92
C VAL A 80 8.96 -14.80 1.38
N TYR A 81 9.08 -15.09 2.68
CA TYR A 81 10.12 -15.93 3.21
C TYR A 81 9.66 -17.39 3.19
N VAL A 82 10.51 -18.26 2.67
CA VAL A 82 10.29 -19.71 2.64
C VAL A 82 11.48 -20.36 3.34
N ASP A 83 11.22 -21.19 4.33
CA ASP A 83 12.29 -21.94 5.00
C ASP A 83 12.60 -23.28 4.27
N LYS A 84 13.67 -23.95 4.71
CA LYS A 84 14.10 -25.23 4.13
C LYS A 84 13.07 -26.36 4.30
N GLN A 85 12.13 -26.22 5.21
CA GLN A 85 11.03 -27.14 5.45
C GLN A 85 9.79 -26.84 4.60
N GLY A 86 9.82 -25.77 3.78
CA GLY A 86 8.70 -25.36 2.94
C GLY A 86 7.65 -24.52 3.66
N ASN A 87 7.85 -24.15 4.93
CA ASN A 87 6.96 -23.20 5.57
C ASN A 87 7.17 -21.81 4.99
N SER A 88 6.12 -20.99 4.96
CA SER A 88 6.22 -19.64 4.42
C SER A 88 5.64 -18.59 5.35
N LYS A 89 6.19 -17.39 5.28
CA LYS A 89 5.64 -16.17 5.92
C LYS A 89 5.65 -15.02 4.94
N ILE A 90 4.49 -14.40 4.78
CA ILE A 90 4.27 -13.32 3.83
C ILE A 90 4.29 -11.99 4.57
N TYR A 91 5.06 -11.05 4.06
CA TYR A 91 5.05 -9.65 4.48
C TYR A 91 4.60 -8.78 3.31
N TYR A 92 3.97 -7.65 3.59
CA TYR A 92 3.50 -6.74 2.56
C TYR A 92 3.75 -5.28 2.92
N CYS A 93 3.81 -4.45 1.90
CA CYS A 93 3.76 -3.00 1.99
C CYS A 93 2.81 -2.46 0.92
N ALA A 94 1.75 -1.79 1.33
CA ALA A 94 0.89 -1.03 0.44
C ALA A 94 1.59 0.30 0.13
N MET A 95 2.17 0.40 -1.06
CA MET A 95 2.92 1.57 -1.53
C MET A 95 2.00 2.44 -2.38
N GLU A 96 1.19 3.24 -1.70
CA GLU A 96 0.31 4.23 -2.32
C GLU A 96 1.12 5.41 -2.88
N PRO A 97 0.61 6.18 -3.86
CA PRO A 97 1.36 7.24 -4.53
C PRO A 97 2.03 8.25 -3.59
N LEU A 98 1.30 8.81 -2.63
CA LEU A 98 1.87 9.78 -1.69
C LEU A 98 2.94 9.15 -0.78
N ARG A 99 2.73 7.91 -0.35
CA ARG A 99 3.71 7.17 0.45
C ARG A 99 5.00 6.90 -0.33
N ILE A 100 4.89 6.55 -1.61
CA ILE A 100 6.07 6.40 -2.48
C ILE A 100 6.79 7.75 -2.64
N GLN A 101 6.05 8.84 -2.83
CA GLN A 101 6.62 10.17 -2.91
C GLN A 101 7.43 10.51 -1.65
N ASP A 102 6.92 10.16 -0.46
CA ASP A 102 7.65 10.38 0.79
C ASP A 102 8.91 9.50 0.88
N PHE A 103 8.85 8.23 0.47
CA PHE A 103 10.04 7.39 0.37
C PHE A 103 11.11 7.99 -0.53
N LEU A 104 10.72 8.59 -1.66
CA LEU A 104 11.64 9.22 -2.60
C LEU A 104 12.22 10.53 -2.05
N LYS A 105 11.44 11.33 -1.30
CA LYS A 105 11.93 12.54 -0.62
C LYS A 105 12.97 12.24 0.47
N GLU A 106 12.84 11.09 1.13
CA GLU A 106 13.76 10.65 2.19
C GLU A 106 15.06 10.03 1.68
N LEU A 107 15.32 10.02 0.37
CA LEU A 107 16.59 9.55 -0.17
C LEU A 107 17.73 10.48 0.27
N LYS A 108 18.80 9.89 0.78
CA LYS A 108 19.95 10.66 1.29
C LYS A 108 20.85 11.21 0.19
N ARG A 109 20.84 10.58 -0.98
CA ARG A 109 21.66 10.94 -2.16
C ARG A 109 20.89 10.62 -3.43
N GLU A 110 21.05 11.40 -4.48
CA GLU A 110 20.46 11.14 -5.79
C GLU A 110 20.90 9.79 -6.41
N SER A 111 22.15 9.40 -6.14
CA SER A 111 22.72 8.12 -6.61
C SER A 111 22.28 6.88 -5.82
N GLN A 112 21.41 7.04 -4.81
CA GLN A 112 20.94 5.92 -4.00
C GLN A 112 20.12 4.96 -4.85
N GLN A 113 20.54 3.68 -4.89
CA GLN A 113 19.90 2.67 -5.74
C GLN A 113 18.73 1.96 -5.04
N THR A 114 18.74 1.90 -3.72
CA THR A 114 17.72 1.18 -2.95
C THR A 114 17.28 1.98 -1.72
N LYS A 115 16.04 1.81 -1.32
CA LYS A 115 15.46 2.34 -0.08
C LYS A 115 15.02 1.19 0.81
N SER A 116 15.47 1.18 2.06
CA SER A 116 14.99 0.22 3.06
C SER A 116 13.60 0.64 3.55
N ILE A 117 12.61 -0.21 3.32
CA ILE A 117 11.19 0.04 3.61
C ILE A 117 10.69 -1.00 4.61
N ALA A 118 9.80 -0.60 5.51
CA ALA A 118 9.15 -1.48 6.46
C ALA A 118 7.99 -2.25 5.80
N PHE A 119 7.99 -3.57 5.98
CA PHE A 119 6.94 -4.49 5.52
C PHE A 119 6.34 -5.19 6.73
N ARG A 120 5.03 -5.28 6.79
CA ARG A 120 4.29 -5.95 7.87
C ARG A 120 3.90 -7.36 7.48
N ALA A 121 3.77 -8.24 8.47
CA ALA A 121 3.22 -9.57 8.23
C ALA A 121 1.80 -9.44 7.66
N LEU A 122 1.52 -10.20 6.60
CA LEU A 122 0.17 -10.28 6.03
C LEU A 122 -0.76 -10.92 7.06
N PRO A 123 -1.92 -10.34 7.35
CA PRO A 123 -2.87 -10.98 8.27
C PRO A 123 -3.43 -12.30 7.71
N ASP A 124 -3.68 -13.26 8.59
CA ASP A 124 -4.30 -14.54 8.21
C ASP A 124 -5.80 -14.39 7.90
N ASP A 125 -6.43 -13.34 8.41
CA ASP A 125 -7.83 -13.01 8.21
C ASP A 125 -8.09 -12.54 6.78
N LYS A 126 -8.90 -13.29 6.05
CA LYS A 126 -9.25 -13.03 4.64
C LYS A 126 -9.99 -11.71 4.43
N GLU A 127 -10.79 -11.28 5.39
CA GLU A 127 -11.51 -10.01 5.29
C GLU A 127 -10.54 -8.83 5.46
N LYS A 128 -9.59 -8.94 6.38
CA LYS A 128 -8.51 -7.94 6.53
C LYS A 128 -7.64 -7.87 5.27
N VAL A 129 -7.33 -9.01 4.65
CA VAL A 129 -6.61 -9.03 3.36
C VAL A 129 -7.42 -8.33 2.27
N ARG A 130 -8.72 -8.62 2.15
CA ARG A 130 -9.60 -7.93 1.21
C ARG A 130 -9.56 -6.41 1.44
N ASP A 131 -9.71 -5.98 2.67
CA ASP A 131 -9.77 -4.57 3.02
C ASP A 131 -8.47 -3.82 2.69
N ILE A 132 -7.30 -4.47 2.81
CA ILE A 132 -6.02 -3.93 2.34
C ILE A 132 -6.09 -3.57 0.85
N PHE A 133 -6.57 -4.49 0.00
CA PHE A 133 -6.65 -4.25 -1.44
C PHE A 133 -7.68 -3.19 -1.82
N PHE A 134 -8.85 -3.22 -1.19
CA PHE A 134 -9.92 -2.25 -1.47
C PHE A 134 -9.53 -0.84 -1.02
N THR A 135 -8.94 -0.71 0.17
CA THR A 135 -8.43 0.57 0.69
C THR A 135 -7.31 1.10 -0.20
N PHE A 136 -6.34 0.25 -0.56
CA PHE A 136 -5.28 0.63 -1.48
C PHE A 136 -5.84 1.18 -2.80
N LYS A 137 -6.79 0.46 -3.42
CA LYS A 137 -7.39 0.89 -4.69
C LYS A 137 -8.08 2.24 -4.58
N LEU A 138 -8.82 2.45 -3.50
CA LEU A 138 -9.52 3.73 -3.27
C LEU A 138 -8.52 4.88 -3.06
N ASN A 139 -7.50 4.67 -2.23
CA ASN A 139 -6.50 5.67 -1.92
C ASN A 139 -5.64 6.00 -3.14
N SER A 140 -5.18 4.98 -3.87
CA SER A 140 -4.41 5.14 -5.11
C SER A 140 -5.14 6.04 -6.12
N GLN A 141 -6.43 5.77 -6.36
CA GLN A 141 -7.23 6.58 -7.27
C GLN A 141 -7.38 8.04 -6.84
N LYS A 142 -7.50 8.29 -5.53
CA LYS A 142 -7.60 9.64 -4.99
C LYS A 142 -6.25 10.37 -4.99
N GLN A 143 -5.18 9.67 -4.70
CA GLN A 143 -3.85 10.26 -4.49
C GLN A 143 -3.12 10.57 -5.79
N ILE A 144 -3.37 9.85 -6.88
CA ILE A 144 -2.62 10.01 -8.13
C ILE A 144 -2.69 11.44 -8.69
N SER A 145 -3.80 12.14 -8.48
CA SER A 145 -3.97 13.54 -8.89
C SER A 145 -3.13 14.52 -8.06
N PHE A 146 -2.61 14.10 -6.91
CA PHE A 146 -1.81 14.93 -6.02
C PHE A 146 -0.30 14.68 -6.12
N VAL A 147 0.13 13.65 -6.84
CA VAL A 147 1.53 13.20 -6.91
C VAL A 147 2.48 14.32 -7.37
N ASN A 148 2.05 15.19 -8.28
CA ASN A 148 2.88 16.29 -8.80
C ASN A 148 2.52 17.65 -8.18
N ASN A 149 1.58 17.70 -7.25
CA ASN A 149 1.18 18.92 -6.58
C ASN A 149 1.94 19.06 -5.26
N LYS A 150 2.46 20.25 -4.99
CA LYS A 150 3.01 20.58 -3.67
C LYS A 150 1.84 20.59 -2.69
N PRO A 151 1.79 19.68 -1.71
CA PRO A 151 0.73 19.74 -0.70
C PRO A 151 0.83 21.06 0.05
N LEU A 152 -0.29 21.72 0.25
CA LEU A 152 -0.35 22.91 1.09
C LEU A 152 -0.23 22.47 2.56
N SER A 153 0.54 23.18 3.35
CA SER A 153 0.52 23.02 4.80
C SER A 153 -0.84 23.48 5.36
N PHE A 154 -1.17 23.02 6.56
CA PHE A 154 -2.38 23.47 7.24
C PHE A 154 -2.44 25.01 7.37
N GLU A 155 -1.31 25.64 7.67
CA GLU A 155 -1.16 27.09 7.76
C GLU A 155 -1.39 27.77 6.39
N GLU A 156 -0.88 27.23 5.30
CA GLU A 156 -1.12 27.74 3.95
C GLU A 156 -2.59 27.62 3.56
N VAL A 157 -3.26 26.52 3.95
CA VAL A 157 -4.69 26.30 3.73
C VAL A 157 -5.50 27.32 4.53
N GLN A 158 -5.21 27.52 5.82
CA GLN A 158 -5.88 28.53 6.65
C GLN A 158 -5.68 29.95 6.11
N LYS A 159 -4.47 30.29 5.64
CA LYS A 159 -4.18 31.60 5.05
C LYS A 159 -4.94 31.83 3.75
N LYS A 160 -5.10 30.79 2.93
CA LYS A 160 -5.73 30.86 1.61
C LYS A 160 -7.27 30.87 1.68
N TYR A 161 -7.86 30.10 2.58
CA TYR A 161 -9.29 29.84 2.63
C TYR A 161 -9.98 30.37 3.90
N GLY A 162 -9.24 30.95 4.85
CA GLY A 162 -9.75 31.36 6.14
C GLY A 162 -9.94 30.18 7.10
N LYS A 163 -10.24 30.50 8.40
CA LYS A 163 -10.39 29.46 9.44
C LYS A 163 -11.61 28.55 9.20
N ASP A 164 -12.66 29.10 8.59
CA ASP A 164 -13.94 28.40 8.34
C ASP A 164 -14.10 28.00 6.87
N GLY A 165 -13.07 28.16 6.05
CA GLY A 165 -13.13 27.97 4.59
C GLY A 165 -12.91 26.52 4.12
N PHE A 166 -12.78 25.55 5.03
CA PHE A 166 -12.61 24.14 4.66
C PHE A 166 -13.14 23.21 5.75
N GLU A 167 -13.64 22.08 5.30
CA GLU A 167 -14.08 20.98 6.14
C GLU A 167 -13.15 19.78 5.94
N ILE A 168 -12.73 19.12 7.02
CA ILE A 168 -11.95 17.89 6.97
C ILE A 168 -12.86 16.75 7.40
N SER A 169 -13.13 15.82 6.49
CA SER A 169 -13.82 14.59 6.80
C SER A 169 -12.92 13.38 6.68
N PHE A 170 -13.02 12.46 7.65
CA PHE A 170 -12.28 11.20 7.66
C PHE A 170 -13.23 10.05 7.39
N HIS A 171 -12.90 9.23 6.39
CA HIS A 171 -13.67 8.04 6.07
C HIS A 171 -12.79 6.82 6.28
N GLY A 172 -13.19 5.93 7.18
CA GLY A 172 -12.54 4.63 7.43
C GLY A 172 -13.43 3.48 6.96
N TYR A 173 -12.82 2.45 6.39
CA TYR A 173 -13.49 1.19 6.05
C TYR A 173 -13.03 0.11 7.01
N GLY A 174 -13.96 -0.72 7.50
CA GLY A 174 -13.65 -1.80 8.45
C GLY A 174 -13.43 -1.33 9.88
N LEU A 175 -13.61 -0.04 10.17
CA LEU A 175 -13.56 0.49 11.53
C LEU A 175 -14.92 0.25 12.21
N LYS A 176 -14.89 -0.38 13.39
CA LYS A 176 -16.10 -0.63 14.17
C LYS A 176 -16.38 0.46 15.19
N ASP A 177 -15.31 1.12 15.67
CA ASP A 177 -15.40 2.21 16.64
C ASP A 177 -14.17 3.16 16.58
N ILE A 178 -14.13 4.14 17.51
CA ILE A 178 -13.03 5.11 17.62
C ILE A 178 -11.70 4.46 18.01
N SER A 179 -11.71 3.34 18.72
CA SER A 179 -10.48 2.63 19.11
C SER A 179 -9.78 2.05 17.88
N ASP A 180 -10.53 1.51 16.92
CA ASP A 180 -10.01 1.03 15.64
C ASP A 180 -9.35 2.17 14.85
N PHE A 181 -9.91 3.39 14.93
CA PHE A 181 -9.32 4.59 14.29
C PHE A 181 -8.01 5.02 14.96
N GLN A 182 -7.89 4.90 16.28
CA GLN A 182 -6.64 5.19 16.98
C GLN A 182 -5.56 4.16 16.64
N GLU A 183 -5.92 2.89 16.51
CA GLU A 183 -5.03 1.84 16.05
C GLU A 183 -4.59 2.09 14.59
N PHE A 184 -5.52 2.48 13.73
CA PHE A 184 -5.25 2.88 12.34
C PHE A 184 -4.27 4.05 12.26
N LYS A 185 -4.42 5.10 13.07
CA LYS A 185 -3.47 6.22 13.17
C LYS A 185 -2.07 5.75 13.55
N LYS A 186 -1.95 4.88 14.55
CA LYS A 186 -0.68 4.35 15.05
C LYS A 186 0.09 3.60 13.95
N TYR A 187 -0.62 2.94 13.03
CA TYR A 187 -0.01 2.14 11.97
C TYR A 187 0.33 2.93 10.70
N ASN A 188 -0.27 4.07 10.45
CA ASN A 188 -0.11 4.79 9.19
C ASN A 188 0.70 6.09 9.29
N ASN A 189 1.36 6.38 10.44
CA ASN A 189 2.17 7.59 10.68
C ASN A 189 1.47 8.93 10.33
N TYR A 190 0.14 8.98 10.39
CA TYR A 190 -0.63 10.23 10.24
C TYR A 190 -0.56 11.11 11.50
N SER A 191 0.46 10.91 12.36
CA SER A 191 0.65 11.67 13.60
C SER A 191 0.94 13.15 13.37
N GLU A 192 1.25 13.59 12.15
CA GLU A 192 1.55 14.99 11.85
C GLU A 192 0.33 15.82 11.43
N LEU A 193 -0.80 15.18 11.04
CA LEU A 193 -1.98 15.89 10.57
C LEU A 193 -2.97 16.30 11.69
N CYS A 194 -2.74 15.88 12.93
CA CYS A 194 -3.63 16.14 14.06
C CYS A 194 -2.84 16.53 15.31
N ARG A 195 -2.03 17.56 15.23
CA ARG A 195 -1.64 18.31 16.45
C ARG A 195 -2.55 19.52 16.58
N PRO A 196 -3.09 19.75 17.80
CA PRO A 196 -3.93 20.91 18.06
C PRO A 196 -3.16 22.22 17.87
#